data_8ee4e7e382e59662fb410a2e81148ad8
#
_entry.id   8ee4e7e382e59662fb410a2e81148ad8
#
_cell.length_a   1.000
_cell.length_b   1.000
_cell.length_c   1.000
_cell.angle_alpha   90.00
_cell.angle_beta   90.00
_cell.angle_gamma   90.00
#
_symmetry.space_group_name_H-M   'P 1'
#
loop_
_entity.id
_entity.type
_entity.pdbx_description
1 polymer ?
#
loop_
_entity_poly.entity_id
_entity_poly.type
_entity_poly.pdbx_seq_one_letter_code
_entity_poly.pdbx_strand_id
1 'polypeptide(L)'
;MDLGLSGHVVAVTAASRGIGAAVARQFAAEGATALAASRTAPSVADAAPGRILPVKLDLADAEATERFVPDVVAEHGRLDVLVVNTAGPKLGPFLDFTDADWSAAYDLLLRPAVQLARAGARQMVEQGGGTIVFLTSTWVRQPAPGGVLSSSFRSAIVAMAKQLAAEVAPAGVRVVQVMPGATGTDRMRNIVASKSAANGTSEDDEIGKIVKDIPLGRWGSAEEIASSITFLASPRSSFTTGASLVVDGGAVRSLP
;
A
#
# COMPACT_ATOMS: atom_id res chain seq x y z
N MET A 1 8.40 -17.61 -12.77
CA MET A 1 7.00 -17.61 -13.34
C MET A 1 6.84 -16.26 -14.03
N ASP A 2 6.49 -16.26 -15.29
CA ASP A 2 6.13 -15.01 -15.98
C ASP A 2 4.76 -14.54 -15.47
N LEU A 3 4.71 -13.33 -14.92
CA LEU A 3 3.49 -12.72 -14.38
C LEU A 3 2.64 -12.03 -15.46
N GLY A 4 3.16 -11.87 -16.68
CA GLY A 4 2.46 -11.24 -17.81
C GLY A 4 2.29 -9.72 -17.62
N LEU A 5 3.23 -9.06 -16.94
CA LEU A 5 3.17 -7.62 -16.63
C LEU A 5 3.99 -6.75 -17.59
N SER A 6 4.67 -7.36 -18.55
CA SER A 6 5.45 -6.61 -19.54
C SER A 6 4.56 -5.63 -20.33
N GLY A 7 5.00 -4.38 -20.42
CA GLY A 7 4.27 -3.31 -21.10
C GLY A 7 3.07 -2.71 -20.32
N HIS A 8 2.78 -3.19 -19.11
CA HIS A 8 1.75 -2.61 -18.26
C HIS A 8 2.18 -1.23 -17.73
N VAL A 9 1.21 -0.34 -17.58
CA VAL A 9 1.35 0.96 -16.89
C VAL A 9 0.85 0.81 -15.46
N VAL A 10 1.73 1.01 -14.50
CA VAL A 10 1.49 0.77 -13.08
C VAL A 10 1.73 2.05 -12.29
N ALA A 11 0.76 2.52 -11.54
CA ALA A 11 0.94 3.64 -10.62
C ALA A 11 1.03 3.14 -9.17
N VAL A 12 2.08 3.56 -8.46
CA VAL A 12 2.31 3.22 -7.05
C VAL A 12 2.43 4.50 -6.23
N THR A 13 1.54 4.73 -5.28
CA THR A 13 1.59 5.92 -4.43
C THR A 13 2.46 5.72 -3.18
N ALA A 14 2.94 6.82 -2.59
CA ALA A 14 3.89 6.83 -1.47
C ALA A 14 5.13 5.93 -1.73
N ALA A 15 5.69 6.02 -2.94
CA ALA A 15 6.69 5.10 -3.47
C ALA A 15 8.15 5.60 -3.37
N SER A 16 8.44 6.63 -2.54
CA SER A 16 9.82 7.13 -2.39
C SER A 16 10.76 6.16 -1.65
N ARG A 17 10.21 5.30 -0.79
CA ARG A 17 10.97 4.34 0.06
C ARG A 17 10.07 3.20 0.55
N GLY A 18 10.68 2.25 1.28
CA GLY A 18 9.97 1.15 1.93
C GLY A 18 9.17 0.29 0.96
N ILE A 19 7.97 -0.13 1.35
CA ILE A 19 7.14 -1.05 0.56
C ILE A 19 6.80 -0.44 -0.81
N GLY A 20 6.39 0.83 -0.87
CA GLY A 20 6.01 1.46 -2.15
C GLY A 20 7.16 1.47 -3.17
N ALA A 21 8.37 1.77 -2.75
CA ALA A 21 9.55 1.72 -3.62
C ALA A 21 9.89 0.28 -4.04
N ALA A 22 9.77 -0.69 -3.13
CA ALA A 22 9.97 -2.11 -3.46
C ALA A 22 8.94 -2.60 -4.49
N VAL A 23 7.68 -2.18 -4.35
CA VAL A 23 6.61 -2.49 -5.31
C VAL A 23 6.91 -1.92 -6.69
N ALA A 24 7.32 -0.64 -6.78
CA ALA A 24 7.68 -0.03 -8.06
C ALA A 24 8.85 -0.77 -8.73
N ARG A 25 9.88 -1.13 -7.97
CA ARG A 25 11.01 -1.94 -8.47
C ARG A 25 10.56 -3.31 -8.95
N GLN A 26 9.70 -3.99 -8.21
CA GLN A 26 9.23 -5.33 -8.58
C GLN A 26 8.43 -5.30 -9.88
N PHE A 27 7.52 -4.33 -10.07
CA PHE A 27 6.79 -4.18 -11.33
C PHE A 27 7.72 -3.87 -12.50
N ALA A 28 8.71 -3.00 -12.30
CA ALA A 28 9.69 -2.71 -13.34
C ALA A 28 10.55 -3.95 -13.68
N ALA A 29 10.92 -4.77 -12.70
CA ALA A 29 11.61 -6.03 -12.94
C ALA A 29 10.77 -7.03 -13.76
N GLU A 30 9.45 -6.94 -13.70
CA GLU A 30 8.50 -7.71 -14.52
C GLU A 30 8.21 -7.07 -15.91
N GLY A 31 8.94 -6.00 -16.27
CA GLY A 31 8.81 -5.34 -17.57
C GLY A 31 7.74 -4.26 -17.67
N ALA A 32 7.15 -3.84 -16.57
CA ALA A 32 6.17 -2.77 -16.55
C ALA A 32 6.82 -1.37 -16.54
N THR A 33 6.05 -0.36 -16.93
CA THR A 33 6.35 1.05 -16.64
C THR A 33 5.71 1.40 -15.30
N ALA A 34 6.52 1.53 -14.25
CA ALA A 34 6.08 1.81 -12.89
C ALA A 34 6.23 3.31 -12.57
N LEU A 35 5.11 4.01 -12.40
CA LEU A 35 5.09 5.39 -11.94
C LEU A 35 5.17 5.40 -10.41
N ALA A 36 6.32 5.81 -9.89
CA ALA A 36 6.59 5.88 -8.45
C ALA A 36 6.20 7.27 -7.93
N ALA A 37 4.95 7.39 -7.48
CA ALA A 37 4.38 8.66 -7.04
C ALA A 37 4.68 8.96 -5.58
N SER A 38 5.26 10.12 -5.28
CA SER A 38 5.62 10.56 -3.94
C SER A 38 5.93 12.05 -3.86
N ARG A 39 5.98 12.61 -2.64
CA ARG A 39 6.30 14.03 -2.40
C ARG A 39 7.72 14.41 -2.84
N THR A 40 8.65 13.51 -2.64
CA THR A 40 10.04 13.65 -3.06
C THR A 40 10.33 12.61 -4.13
N ALA A 41 11.03 13.01 -5.19
CA ALA A 41 11.43 12.06 -6.22
C ALA A 41 12.12 10.83 -5.59
N PRO A 42 11.65 9.62 -5.88
CA PRO A 42 12.31 8.43 -5.37
C PRO A 42 13.72 8.34 -5.97
N SER A 43 14.69 8.01 -5.12
CA SER A 43 15.99 7.54 -5.59
C SER A 43 15.83 6.09 -6.06
N VAL A 44 15.33 5.90 -7.26
CA VAL A 44 15.10 4.56 -7.80
C VAL A 44 15.91 4.44 -9.09
N ALA A 45 16.83 3.51 -9.11
CA ALA A 45 17.50 3.13 -10.34
C ALA A 45 16.54 2.33 -11.24
N ASP A 46 16.63 2.52 -12.55
CA ASP A 46 15.89 1.71 -13.51
C ASP A 46 16.15 0.21 -13.26
N ALA A 47 15.08 -0.55 -13.26
CA ALA A 47 15.12 -2.00 -13.14
C ALA A 47 14.76 -2.60 -14.50
N ALA A 48 15.77 -2.96 -15.30
CA ALA A 48 15.51 -3.68 -16.56
C ALA A 48 14.78 -5.01 -16.27
N PRO A 49 13.79 -5.42 -17.09
CA PRO A 49 13.46 -4.93 -18.43
C PRO A 49 12.48 -3.75 -18.49
N GLY A 50 11.87 -3.33 -17.38
CA GLY A 50 10.93 -2.21 -17.34
C GLY A 50 11.59 -0.88 -16.95
N ARG A 51 10.75 0.09 -16.57
CA ARG A 51 11.18 1.44 -16.18
C ARG A 51 10.49 1.90 -14.92
N ILE A 52 11.18 2.73 -14.14
CA ILE A 52 10.60 3.43 -13.01
C ILE A 52 10.61 4.93 -13.32
N LEU A 53 9.43 5.53 -13.35
CA LEU A 53 9.26 6.95 -13.60
C LEU A 53 8.85 7.65 -12.29
N PRO A 54 9.68 8.59 -11.80
CA PRO A 54 9.32 9.35 -10.60
C PRO A 54 8.20 10.34 -10.94
N VAL A 55 7.15 10.35 -10.11
CA VAL A 55 6.04 11.31 -10.23
C VAL A 55 5.90 12.07 -8.91
N LYS A 56 5.80 13.41 -8.98
CA LYS A 56 5.56 14.22 -7.80
C LYS A 56 4.08 14.18 -7.45
N LEU A 57 3.76 13.67 -6.26
CA LEU A 57 2.40 13.62 -5.73
C LEU A 57 2.42 13.77 -4.21
N ASP A 58 1.77 14.78 -3.68
CA ASP A 58 1.44 14.85 -2.25
C ASP A 58 -0.01 14.38 -2.07
N LEU A 59 -0.19 13.28 -1.37
CA LEU A 59 -1.52 12.72 -1.08
C LEU A 59 -2.35 13.62 -0.13
N ALA A 60 -1.72 14.57 0.57
CA ALA A 60 -2.42 15.57 1.35
C ALA A 60 -3.05 16.67 0.48
N ASP A 61 -2.54 16.87 -0.73
CA ASP A 61 -3.12 17.76 -1.73
C ASP A 61 -4.27 17.01 -2.45
N ALA A 62 -5.51 17.40 -2.11
CA ALA A 62 -6.71 16.76 -2.64
C ALA A 62 -6.86 16.97 -4.15
N GLU A 63 -6.50 18.15 -4.66
CA GLU A 63 -6.62 18.48 -6.07
C GLU A 63 -5.59 17.70 -6.91
N ALA A 64 -4.33 17.66 -6.45
CA ALA A 64 -3.29 16.86 -7.09
C ALA A 64 -3.64 15.36 -7.09
N THR A 65 -4.21 14.85 -5.98
CA THR A 65 -4.62 13.45 -5.87
C THR A 65 -5.77 13.12 -6.83
N GLU A 66 -6.72 14.03 -7.01
CA GLU A 66 -7.86 13.83 -7.93
C GLU A 66 -7.43 13.84 -9.40
N ARG A 67 -6.44 14.68 -9.76
CA ARG A 67 -5.90 14.75 -11.12
C ARG A 67 -4.92 13.63 -11.46
N PHE A 68 -4.35 12.96 -10.46
CA PHE A 68 -3.25 12.01 -10.66
C PHE A 68 -3.55 10.91 -11.69
N VAL A 69 -4.71 10.24 -11.60
CA VAL A 69 -5.07 9.18 -12.56
C VAL A 69 -5.35 9.75 -13.96
N PRO A 70 -6.13 10.82 -14.13
CA PRO A 70 -6.26 11.51 -15.42
C PRO A 70 -4.92 11.89 -16.05
N ASP A 71 -4.00 12.45 -15.28
CA ASP A 71 -2.68 12.86 -15.79
C ASP A 71 -1.86 11.65 -16.26
N VAL A 72 -1.86 10.55 -15.49
CA VAL A 72 -1.22 9.28 -15.90
C VAL A 72 -1.78 8.77 -17.22
N VAL A 73 -3.10 8.78 -17.37
CA VAL A 73 -3.75 8.29 -18.58
C VAL A 73 -3.50 9.20 -19.78
N ALA A 74 -3.49 10.52 -19.57
CA ALA A 74 -3.15 11.48 -20.63
C ALA A 74 -1.72 11.29 -21.16
N GLU A 75 -0.76 10.94 -20.28
CA GLU A 75 0.63 10.75 -20.66
C GLU A 75 0.93 9.34 -21.23
N HIS A 76 0.30 8.31 -20.67
CA HIS A 76 0.63 6.90 -20.97
C HIS A 76 -0.46 6.14 -21.71
N GLY A 77 -1.63 6.75 -21.94
CA GLY A 77 -2.75 6.18 -22.68
C GLY A 77 -3.58 5.14 -21.92
N ARG A 78 -3.12 4.66 -20.76
CA ARG A 78 -3.77 3.62 -19.95
C ARG A 78 -3.28 3.58 -18.51
N LEU A 79 -4.02 2.89 -17.65
CA LEU A 79 -3.58 2.53 -16.30
C LEU A 79 -4.02 1.09 -15.99
N ASP A 80 -3.08 0.15 -15.97
CA ASP A 80 -3.38 -1.28 -15.77
C ASP A 80 -3.45 -1.66 -14.30
N VAL A 81 -2.58 -1.06 -13.49
CA VAL A 81 -2.52 -1.34 -12.04
C VAL A 81 -2.39 -0.03 -11.27
N LEU A 82 -3.22 0.12 -10.26
CA LEU A 82 -3.13 1.19 -9.28
C LEU A 82 -2.86 0.60 -7.89
N VAL A 83 -1.67 0.85 -7.34
CA VAL A 83 -1.33 0.46 -5.96
C VAL A 83 -1.50 1.67 -5.05
N VAL A 84 -2.57 1.65 -4.27
CA VAL A 84 -2.91 2.69 -3.30
C VAL A 84 -2.19 2.40 -1.99
N ASN A 85 -1.04 3.04 -1.82
CA ASN A 85 -0.24 3.02 -0.61
C ASN A 85 -0.21 4.43 0.00
N THR A 86 -0.16 4.53 1.33
CA THR A 86 -0.11 5.80 2.06
C THR A 86 0.97 5.75 3.14
N ALA A 87 1.44 6.91 3.58
CA ALA A 87 2.25 6.99 4.79
C ALA A 87 1.44 6.52 6.01
N GLY A 88 2.10 6.17 7.09
CA GLY A 88 1.40 5.84 8.32
C GLY A 88 1.08 7.11 9.13
N PRO A 89 -0.05 7.13 9.86
CA PRO A 89 -0.45 8.23 10.71
C PRO A 89 0.39 8.28 12.00
N LYS A 90 0.12 9.29 12.83
CA LYS A 90 0.62 9.39 14.20
C LYS A 90 0.20 8.17 15.02
N LEU A 91 1.08 7.70 15.90
CA LEU A 91 0.81 6.62 16.84
C LEU A 91 0.67 7.21 18.25
N GLY A 92 -0.21 6.63 19.05
CA GLY A 92 -0.45 7.06 20.43
C GLY A 92 -1.71 6.44 21.03
N PRO A 93 -1.95 6.65 22.35
CA PRO A 93 -3.18 6.24 23.01
C PRO A 93 -4.40 6.97 22.43
N PHE A 94 -5.57 6.33 22.47
CA PHE A 94 -6.80 6.90 21.93
C PHE A 94 -7.16 8.25 22.56
N LEU A 95 -7.03 8.37 23.88
CA LEU A 95 -7.43 9.55 24.62
C LEU A 95 -6.51 10.77 24.38
N ASP A 96 -5.34 10.57 23.80
CA ASP A 96 -4.38 11.65 23.51
C ASP A 96 -4.60 12.28 22.13
N PHE A 97 -5.52 11.74 21.33
CA PHE A 97 -5.80 12.26 20.00
C PHE A 97 -6.91 13.31 20.03
N THR A 98 -6.61 14.44 19.42
CA THR A 98 -7.55 15.55 19.19
C THR A 98 -8.32 15.35 17.89
N ASP A 99 -9.40 16.11 17.70
CA ASP A 99 -10.13 16.15 16.41
C ASP A 99 -9.21 16.52 15.23
N ALA A 100 -8.19 17.37 15.48
CA ALA A 100 -7.21 17.72 14.48
C ALA A 100 -6.34 16.51 14.07
N ASP A 101 -5.95 15.64 15.01
CA ASP A 101 -5.23 14.41 14.71
C ASP A 101 -6.07 13.43 13.87
N TRP A 102 -7.36 13.32 14.17
CA TRP A 102 -8.31 12.52 13.39
C TRP A 102 -8.49 13.08 11.97
N SER A 103 -8.66 14.39 11.83
CA SER A 103 -8.77 15.06 10.53
C SER A 103 -7.50 14.87 9.70
N ALA A 104 -6.32 15.05 10.30
CA ALA A 104 -5.04 14.82 9.62
C ALA A 104 -4.87 13.36 9.18
N ALA A 105 -5.31 12.40 9.98
CA ALA A 105 -5.26 10.98 9.63
C ALA A 105 -6.27 10.63 8.51
N TYR A 106 -7.45 11.23 8.50
CA TYR A 106 -8.41 11.13 7.39
C TYR A 106 -7.78 11.62 6.08
N ASP A 107 -7.20 12.83 6.10
CA ASP A 107 -6.57 13.46 4.95
C ASP A 107 -5.38 12.67 4.42
N LEU A 108 -4.65 11.98 5.30
CA LEU A 108 -3.50 11.17 4.95
C LEU A 108 -3.86 9.79 4.41
N LEU A 109 -4.92 9.16 4.94
CA LEU A 109 -5.21 7.74 4.72
C LEU A 109 -6.45 7.51 3.86
N LEU A 110 -7.61 8.06 4.28
CA LEU A 110 -8.90 7.68 3.70
C LEU A 110 -9.25 8.54 2.49
N ARG A 111 -9.15 9.87 2.60
CA ARG A 111 -9.47 10.76 1.47
C ARG A 111 -8.71 10.40 0.18
N PRO A 112 -7.36 10.28 0.20
CA PRO A 112 -6.64 9.93 -1.01
C PRO A 112 -6.98 8.52 -1.52
N ALA A 113 -7.24 7.57 -0.63
CA ALA A 113 -7.65 6.22 -1.03
C ALA A 113 -8.99 6.24 -1.77
N VAL A 114 -9.96 7.03 -1.30
CA VAL A 114 -11.27 7.21 -1.97
C VAL A 114 -11.11 7.90 -3.33
N GLN A 115 -10.35 8.98 -3.40
CA GLN A 115 -10.14 9.75 -4.64
C GLN A 115 -9.45 8.89 -5.71
N LEU A 116 -8.35 8.24 -5.37
CA LEU A 116 -7.59 7.37 -6.26
C LEU A 116 -8.41 6.16 -6.72
N ALA A 117 -9.14 5.51 -5.79
CA ALA A 117 -9.99 4.38 -6.12
C ALA A 117 -11.09 4.78 -7.09
N ARG A 118 -11.76 5.91 -6.85
CA ARG A 118 -12.81 6.42 -7.73
C ARG A 118 -12.31 6.74 -9.13
N ALA A 119 -11.20 7.46 -9.23
CA ALA A 119 -10.60 7.82 -10.52
C ALA A 119 -10.06 6.57 -11.24
N GLY A 120 -9.32 5.70 -10.54
CA GLY A 120 -8.79 4.47 -11.09
C GLY A 120 -9.88 3.50 -11.55
N ALA A 121 -10.93 3.32 -10.75
CA ALA A 121 -12.04 2.45 -11.11
C ALA A 121 -12.79 2.95 -12.36
N ARG A 122 -13.08 4.25 -12.46
CA ARG A 122 -13.72 4.83 -13.65
C ARG A 122 -12.89 4.60 -14.91
N GLN A 123 -11.59 4.89 -14.83
CA GLN A 123 -10.67 4.68 -15.94
C GLN A 123 -10.59 3.20 -16.34
N MET A 124 -10.44 2.30 -15.38
CA MET A 124 -10.32 0.87 -15.65
C MET A 124 -11.63 0.26 -16.19
N VAL A 125 -12.79 0.75 -15.76
CA VAL A 125 -14.09 0.37 -16.34
C VAL A 125 -14.18 0.84 -17.79
N GLU A 126 -13.80 2.08 -18.09
CA GLU A 126 -13.83 2.65 -19.45
C GLU A 126 -12.88 1.90 -20.40
N GLN A 127 -11.69 1.52 -19.95
CA GLN A 127 -10.70 0.78 -20.75
C GLN A 127 -10.97 -0.75 -20.81
N GLY A 128 -11.94 -1.28 -20.05
CA GLY A 128 -12.35 -2.70 -20.07
C GLY A 128 -11.50 -3.62 -19.21
N GLY A 129 -10.80 -3.11 -18.19
CA GLY A 129 -10.04 -3.93 -17.25
C GLY A 129 -8.96 -3.18 -16.49
N GLY A 130 -8.46 -3.82 -15.44
CA GLY A 130 -7.38 -3.30 -14.60
C GLY A 130 -7.41 -3.89 -13.19
N THR A 131 -6.46 -3.50 -12.37
CA THR A 131 -6.40 -3.97 -10.97
C THR A 131 -6.08 -2.82 -10.01
N ILE A 132 -6.90 -2.67 -8.98
CA ILE A 132 -6.62 -1.77 -7.85
C ILE A 132 -6.16 -2.62 -6.67
N VAL A 133 -5.00 -2.29 -6.11
CA VAL A 133 -4.45 -2.95 -4.92
C VAL A 133 -4.36 -1.93 -3.78
N PHE A 134 -5.06 -2.18 -2.69
CA PHE A 134 -4.90 -1.37 -1.47
C PHE A 134 -3.87 -1.99 -0.54
N LEU A 135 -2.90 -1.19 -0.12
CA LEU A 135 -1.98 -1.56 0.96
C LEU A 135 -2.55 -1.07 2.29
N THR A 136 -3.02 -2.00 3.09
CA THR A 136 -3.64 -1.69 4.38
C THR A 136 -2.74 -2.10 5.55
N SER A 137 -3.20 -2.88 6.50
CA SER A 137 -2.42 -3.36 7.65
C SER A 137 -3.12 -4.53 8.33
N THR A 138 -2.36 -5.42 8.94
CA THR A 138 -2.88 -6.46 9.85
C THR A 138 -3.63 -5.89 11.05
N TRP A 139 -3.41 -4.62 11.42
CA TRP A 139 -4.14 -3.94 12.48
C TRP A 139 -5.65 -3.76 12.20
N VAL A 140 -6.08 -4.00 10.97
CA VAL A 140 -7.51 -4.09 10.62
C VAL A 140 -8.12 -5.40 11.17
N ARG A 141 -7.34 -6.48 11.19
CA ARG A 141 -7.77 -7.80 11.70
C ARG A 141 -7.54 -7.94 13.21
N GLN A 142 -6.40 -7.44 13.66
CA GLN A 142 -5.96 -7.53 15.05
C GLN A 142 -5.39 -6.16 15.47
N PRO A 143 -6.25 -5.23 15.96
CA PRO A 143 -5.81 -3.92 16.41
C PRO A 143 -4.75 -4.01 17.52
N ALA A 144 -3.75 -3.15 17.46
CA ALA A 144 -2.69 -3.08 18.46
C ALA A 144 -2.73 -1.73 19.20
N PRO A 145 -2.28 -1.69 20.46
CA PRO A 145 -2.20 -0.45 21.23
C PRO A 145 -1.41 0.64 20.48
N GLY A 146 -1.92 1.86 20.54
CA GLY A 146 -1.33 3.03 19.86
C GLY A 146 -1.64 3.14 18.37
N GLY A 147 -2.35 2.18 17.76
CA GLY A 147 -2.61 2.15 16.33
C GLY A 147 -4.00 2.61 15.90
N VAL A 148 -4.79 3.24 16.77
CA VAL A 148 -6.22 3.49 16.53
C VAL A 148 -6.50 4.27 15.24
N LEU A 149 -5.77 5.33 14.94
CA LEU A 149 -5.95 6.11 13.70
C LEU A 149 -5.73 5.24 12.46
N SER A 150 -4.68 4.40 12.49
CA SER A 150 -4.39 3.46 11.40
C SER A 150 -5.47 2.40 11.26
N SER A 151 -5.85 1.75 12.35
CA SER A 151 -6.86 0.68 12.35
C SER A 151 -8.22 1.20 11.86
N SER A 152 -8.68 2.35 12.36
CA SER A 152 -9.98 2.91 12.01
C SER A 152 -10.09 3.25 10.52
N PHE A 153 -9.18 4.07 10.00
CA PHE A 153 -9.26 4.49 8.60
C PHE A 153 -8.93 3.37 7.62
N ARG A 154 -8.02 2.46 7.97
CA ARG A 154 -7.74 1.31 7.10
C ARG A 154 -8.87 0.28 7.11
N SER A 155 -9.64 0.17 8.20
CA SER A 155 -10.87 -0.64 8.22
C SER A 155 -11.93 -0.06 7.27
N ALA A 156 -12.07 1.27 7.22
CA ALA A 156 -12.94 1.93 6.25
C ALA A 156 -12.50 1.62 4.80
N ILE A 157 -11.20 1.66 4.52
CA ILE A 157 -10.66 1.30 3.20
C ILE A 157 -10.97 -0.17 2.87
N VAL A 158 -10.83 -1.10 3.84
CA VAL A 158 -11.13 -2.52 3.64
C VAL A 158 -12.59 -2.73 3.25
N ALA A 159 -13.52 -2.09 3.96
CA ALA A 159 -14.95 -2.17 3.66
C ALA A 159 -15.27 -1.59 2.28
N MET A 160 -14.74 -0.40 1.97
CA MET A 160 -14.89 0.25 0.67
C MET A 160 -14.36 -0.62 -0.48
N ALA A 161 -13.15 -1.16 -0.32
CA ALA A 161 -12.51 -1.99 -1.35
C ALA A 161 -13.30 -3.28 -1.62
N LYS A 162 -13.88 -3.89 -0.59
CA LYS A 162 -14.73 -5.08 -0.74
C LYS A 162 -15.98 -4.79 -1.55
N GLN A 163 -16.63 -3.66 -1.32
CA GLN A 163 -17.82 -3.26 -2.04
C GLN A 163 -17.50 -2.85 -3.48
N LEU A 164 -16.47 -2.02 -3.66
CA LEU A 164 -15.99 -1.62 -4.98
C LEU A 164 -15.66 -2.83 -5.86
N ALA A 165 -15.04 -3.88 -5.30
CA ALA A 165 -14.72 -5.10 -6.03
C ALA A 165 -15.95 -5.73 -6.70
N ALA A 166 -17.09 -5.77 -6.01
CA ALA A 166 -18.33 -6.32 -6.56
C ALA A 166 -18.93 -5.44 -7.66
N GLU A 167 -18.83 -4.11 -7.48
CA GLU A 167 -19.39 -3.13 -8.40
C GLU A 167 -18.67 -3.10 -9.76
N VAL A 168 -17.33 -3.24 -9.76
CA VAL A 168 -16.51 -3.08 -10.97
C VAL A 168 -16.12 -4.41 -11.64
N ALA A 169 -16.33 -5.54 -10.98
CA ALA A 169 -15.98 -6.86 -11.51
C ALA A 169 -16.64 -7.17 -12.87
N PRO A 170 -17.93 -6.81 -13.14
CA PRO A 170 -18.55 -7.03 -14.43
C PRO A 170 -17.83 -6.34 -15.61
N ALA A 171 -17.07 -5.27 -15.33
CA ALA A 171 -16.26 -4.56 -16.32
C ALA A 171 -14.81 -5.09 -16.42
N GLY A 172 -14.51 -6.25 -15.83
CA GLY A 172 -13.18 -6.83 -15.86
C GLY A 172 -12.15 -6.18 -14.90
N VAL A 173 -12.62 -5.35 -13.98
CA VAL A 173 -11.75 -4.67 -13.00
C VAL A 173 -11.69 -5.48 -11.70
N ARG A 174 -10.48 -5.72 -11.20
CA ARG A 174 -10.26 -6.41 -9.93
C ARG A 174 -9.83 -5.43 -8.83
N VAL A 175 -10.31 -5.67 -7.63
CA VAL A 175 -9.90 -4.91 -6.44
C VAL A 175 -9.46 -5.89 -5.37
N VAL A 176 -8.23 -5.76 -4.92
CA VAL A 176 -7.64 -6.65 -3.91
C VAL A 176 -6.92 -5.84 -2.84
N GLN A 177 -6.60 -6.48 -1.73
CA GLN A 177 -5.93 -5.83 -0.62
C GLN A 177 -4.78 -6.69 -0.13
N VAL A 178 -3.70 -6.04 0.28
CA VAL A 178 -2.59 -6.67 1.01
C VAL A 178 -2.50 -6.03 2.40
N MET A 179 -2.42 -6.87 3.42
CA MET A 179 -2.35 -6.50 4.83
C MET A 179 -0.98 -6.91 5.39
N PRO A 180 0.05 -6.04 5.31
CA PRO A 180 1.35 -6.34 5.88
C PRO A 180 1.29 -6.39 7.41
N GLY A 181 2.07 -7.30 7.99
CA GLY A 181 2.50 -7.25 9.38
C GLY A 181 3.71 -6.35 9.59
N ALA A 182 4.48 -6.61 10.65
CA ALA A 182 5.73 -5.90 10.91
C ALA A 182 6.71 -6.12 9.74
N THR A 183 7.10 -5.01 9.12
CA THR A 183 7.96 -5.00 7.93
C THR A 183 9.16 -4.08 8.16
N GLY A 184 10.38 -4.57 7.93
CA GLY A 184 11.66 -3.93 8.21
C GLY A 184 11.97 -2.73 7.30
N THR A 185 11.08 -1.73 7.31
CA THR A 185 11.24 -0.47 6.59
C THR A 185 11.86 0.61 7.47
N ASP A 186 12.34 1.72 6.89
CA ASP A 186 12.87 2.87 7.65
C ASP A 186 11.85 3.39 8.68
N ARG A 187 10.55 3.36 8.34
CA ARG A 187 9.50 3.72 9.28
C ARG A 187 9.51 2.81 10.52
N MET A 188 9.63 1.49 10.33
CA MET A 188 9.67 0.55 11.45
C MET A 188 10.94 0.73 12.26
N ARG A 189 12.10 0.95 11.61
CA ARG A 189 13.37 1.24 12.29
C ARG A 189 13.25 2.51 13.13
N ASN A 190 12.66 3.59 12.60
CA ASN A 190 12.43 4.82 13.36
C ASN A 190 11.48 4.62 14.55
N ILE A 191 10.47 3.77 14.44
CA ILE A 191 9.58 3.41 15.56
C ILE A 191 10.37 2.66 16.63
N VAL A 192 11.22 1.71 16.24
CA VAL A 192 12.09 0.95 17.14
C VAL A 192 13.05 1.89 17.86
N ALA A 193 13.75 2.76 17.13
CA ALA A 193 14.68 3.73 17.71
C ALA A 193 13.98 4.66 18.72
N SER A 194 12.77 5.15 18.39
CA SER A 194 11.98 5.98 19.30
C SER A 194 11.58 5.24 20.56
N LYS A 195 11.18 3.98 20.45
CA LYS A 195 10.83 3.13 21.62
C LYS A 195 12.06 2.81 22.47
N SER A 196 13.17 2.46 21.85
CA SER A 196 14.45 2.22 22.51
C SER A 196 14.86 3.42 23.37
N ALA A 197 14.82 4.63 22.78
CA ALA A 197 15.13 5.88 23.50
C ALA A 197 14.14 6.14 24.66
N ALA A 198 12.84 5.93 24.45
CA ALA A 198 11.83 6.17 25.49
C ALA A 198 11.90 5.16 26.64
N ASN A 199 12.25 3.90 26.36
CA ASN A 199 12.27 2.81 27.33
C ASN A 199 13.67 2.60 27.97
N GLY A 200 14.73 3.24 27.47
CA GLY A 200 16.10 2.99 27.90
C GLY A 200 16.60 1.56 27.58
N THR A 201 16.10 0.97 26.52
CA THR A 201 16.44 -0.38 26.04
C THR A 201 17.29 -0.30 24.77
N SER A 202 17.88 -1.42 24.32
CA SER A 202 18.53 -1.49 23.02
C SER A 202 17.49 -1.61 21.87
N GLU A 203 17.87 -1.24 20.65
CA GLU A 203 17.02 -1.47 19.48
C GLU A 203 16.77 -2.95 19.26
N ASP A 204 17.75 -3.83 19.54
CA ASP A 204 17.61 -5.28 19.42
C ASP A 204 16.58 -5.82 20.41
N ASP A 205 16.51 -5.30 21.64
CA ASP A 205 15.47 -5.66 22.60
C ASP A 205 14.07 -5.26 22.09
N GLU A 206 13.93 -4.07 21.52
CA GLU A 206 12.64 -3.63 20.96
C GLU A 206 12.25 -4.43 19.71
N ILE A 207 13.21 -4.80 18.86
CA ILE A 207 13.00 -5.75 17.75
C ILE A 207 12.58 -7.11 18.28
N GLY A 208 13.26 -7.63 19.29
CA GLY A 208 12.93 -8.89 19.94
C GLY A 208 11.48 -8.94 20.44
N LYS A 209 10.98 -7.84 21.03
CA LYS A 209 9.58 -7.73 21.45
C LYS A 209 8.59 -7.81 20.28
N ILE A 210 8.94 -7.22 19.13
CA ILE A 210 8.10 -7.27 17.93
C ILE A 210 8.08 -8.66 17.31
N VAL A 211 9.25 -9.29 17.14
CA VAL A 211 9.36 -10.57 16.43
C VAL A 211 8.93 -11.77 17.25
N LYS A 212 8.89 -11.64 18.59
CA LYS A 212 8.45 -12.69 19.50
C LYS A 212 7.06 -13.24 19.18
N ASP A 213 6.17 -12.37 18.71
CA ASP A 213 4.80 -12.73 18.39
C ASP A 213 4.60 -13.13 16.92
N ILE A 214 5.67 -13.16 16.13
CA ILE A 214 5.66 -13.57 14.73
C ILE A 214 6.15 -15.03 14.63
N PRO A 215 5.32 -16.00 14.22
CA PRO A 215 5.72 -17.40 14.12
C PRO A 215 6.98 -17.66 13.28
N LEU A 216 7.21 -16.88 12.21
CA LEU A 216 8.44 -16.97 11.42
C LEU A 216 9.68 -16.38 12.12
N GLY A 217 9.56 -15.82 13.33
CA GLY A 217 10.67 -15.35 14.16
C GLY A 217 11.40 -14.11 13.63
N ARG A 218 10.85 -13.43 12.66
CA ARG A 218 11.41 -12.21 12.07
C ARG A 218 10.31 -11.30 11.50
N TRP A 219 10.61 -10.05 11.30
CA TRP A 219 9.77 -9.20 10.47
C TRP A 219 9.95 -9.53 8.97
N GLY A 220 8.96 -9.15 8.16
CA GLY A 220 9.05 -9.28 6.71
C GLY A 220 9.94 -8.20 6.08
N SER A 221 10.41 -8.44 4.87
CA SER A 221 11.06 -7.42 4.05
C SER A 221 10.03 -6.66 3.19
N ALA A 222 10.40 -5.49 2.69
CA ALA A 222 9.57 -4.74 1.76
C ALA A 222 9.36 -5.51 0.44
N GLU A 223 10.36 -6.28 0.03
CA GLU A 223 10.37 -7.12 -1.17
C GLU A 223 9.39 -8.29 -1.07
N GLU A 224 9.23 -8.92 0.11
CA GLU A 224 8.25 -9.98 0.35
C GLU A 224 6.81 -9.46 0.21
N ILE A 225 6.56 -8.24 0.70
CA ILE A 225 5.27 -7.57 0.50
C ILE A 225 5.06 -7.21 -0.97
N ALA A 226 6.10 -6.66 -1.63
CA ALA A 226 6.04 -6.28 -3.04
C ALA A 226 5.73 -7.49 -3.94
N SER A 227 6.35 -8.65 -3.71
CA SER A 227 6.09 -9.88 -4.45
C SER A 227 4.63 -10.31 -4.37
N SER A 228 4.03 -10.22 -3.18
CA SER A 228 2.61 -10.53 -2.97
C SER A 228 1.69 -9.56 -3.71
N ILE A 229 2.00 -8.26 -3.69
CA ILE A 229 1.25 -7.21 -4.41
C ILE A 229 1.34 -7.45 -5.91
N THR A 230 2.54 -7.67 -6.44
CA THR A 230 2.79 -7.86 -7.87
C THR A 230 2.08 -9.11 -8.40
N PHE A 231 2.10 -10.22 -7.64
CA PHE A 231 1.33 -11.42 -7.99
C PHE A 231 -0.17 -11.15 -8.04
N LEU A 232 -0.75 -10.55 -6.99
CA LEU A 232 -2.19 -10.26 -6.93
C LEU A 232 -2.64 -9.28 -8.03
N ALA A 233 -1.77 -8.34 -8.41
CA ALA A 233 -2.05 -7.40 -9.49
C ALA A 233 -1.97 -8.05 -10.88
N SER A 234 -1.23 -9.14 -11.02
CA SER A 234 -0.92 -9.76 -12.30
C SER A 234 -2.10 -10.51 -12.93
N PRO A 235 -2.09 -10.76 -14.25
CA PRO A 235 -3.02 -11.66 -14.91
C PRO A 235 -3.05 -13.09 -14.34
N ARG A 236 -1.99 -13.54 -13.66
CA ARG A 236 -1.95 -14.87 -13.01
C ARG A 236 -2.91 -14.99 -11.84
N SER A 237 -3.37 -13.87 -11.30
CA SER A 237 -4.39 -13.80 -10.24
C SER A 237 -5.77 -13.38 -10.78
N SER A 238 -6.08 -13.68 -12.04
CA SER A 238 -7.27 -13.21 -12.78
C SER A 238 -8.61 -13.57 -12.13
N PHE A 239 -8.68 -14.64 -11.36
CA PHE A 239 -9.90 -15.08 -10.66
C PHE A 239 -9.97 -14.60 -9.20
N THR A 240 -9.12 -13.62 -8.83
CA THR A 240 -9.05 -13.08 -7.45
C THR A 240 -9.51 -11.63 -7.45
N THR A 241 -10.67 -11.35 -6.85
CA THR A 241 -11.17 -9.99 -6.56
C THR A 241 -11.89 -9.97 -5.22
N GLY A 242 -11.94 -8.82 -4.55
CA GLY A 242 -12.55 -8.66 -3.23
C GLY A 242 -11.80 -9.42 -2.12
N ALA A 243 -10.60 -9.91 -2.37
CA ALA A 243 -9.79 -10.65 -1.42
C ALA A 243 -8.87 -9.74 -0.62
N SER A 244 -8.57 -10.16 0.62
CA SER A 244 -7.58 -9.53 1.49
C SER A 244 -6.51 -10.57 1.84
N LEU A 245 -5.28 -10.35 1.39
CA LEU A 245 -4.13 -11.21 1.69
C LEU A 245 -3.36 -10.66 2.87
N VAL A 246 -3.26 -11.45 3.94
CA VAL A 246 -2.39 -11.15 5.09
C VAL A 246 -0.98 -11.63 4.77
N VAL A 247 0.02 -10.77 4.97
CA VAL A 247 1.44 -11.06 4.74
C VAL A 247 2.21 -10.60 6.00
N ASP A 248 2.30 -11.47 6.99
CA ASP A 248 2.71 -11.10 8.35
C ASP A 248 3.56 -12.15 9.10
N GLY A 249 3.97 -13.21 8.43
CA GLY A 249 4.71 -14.30 9.06
C GLY A 249 3.89 -15.11 10.08
N GLY A 250 2.56 -15.03 10.02
CA GLY A 250 1.63 -15.75 10.90
C GLY A 250 1.29 -15.02 12.20
N ALA A 251 1.57 -13.71 12.29
CA ALA A 251 1.35 -12.92 13.51
C ALA A 251 -0.13 -12.75 13.86
N VAL A 252 -1.02 -12.59 12.87
CA VAL A 252 -2.47 -12.51 13.07
C VAL A 252 -3.03 -13.90 13.41
N ARG A 253 -3.73 -13.99 14.53
CA ARG A 253 -4.28 -15.26 15.05
C ARG A 253 -5.76 -15.45 14.74
N SER A 254 -6.44 -14.43 14.22
CA SER A 254 -7.85 -14.54 13.80
C SER A 254 -7.98 -15.37 12.52
N LEU A 255 -9.07 -16.10 12.42
CA LEU A 255 -9.46 -16.71 11.14
C LEU A 255 -9.74 -15.60 10.08
N PRO A 256 -9.69 -15.95 8.78
CA PRO A 256 -9.92 -15.02 7.68
C PRO A 256 -11.27 -14.29 7.75
#